data_94eb188fef768fd9b65925ed3decf78f
#
_entry.id   94eb188fef768fd9b65925ed3decf78f
#
_cell.length_a   1.000
_cell.length_b   1.000
_cell.length_c   1.000
_cell.angle_alpha   90.00
_cell.angle_beta   90.00
_cell.angle_gamma   90.00
#
_symmetry.space_group_name_H-M   'P 1'
#
loop_
_entity.id
_entity.type
_entity.pdbx_description
1 polymer ?
#
loop_
_entity_poly.entity_id
_entity_poly.type
_entity_poly.pdbx_seq_one_letter_code
_entity_poly.pdbx_strand_id
1 'polypeptide(L)'
;MTNSQMTIQGQKARRFIIKFAWLMAGGMFIDGFVLGYIGALMPSITADLQLSTTWQGLIGAASLIGIFFGSPIGGYLADRFGRKPMFTLDLFIFLICSVLQVFASDPYTLFIARLFMGVAIGIEYAVGWPMLAEFAPARIRGKLLALTETSWFVGYLASYTISYIMIEEQIGNWNIILGLNAIPSLIVLILRLGMPESPRWLMSKGRKTEATKIAKEYLSEEDHQDVLNQRHDNVGQNTNFLDLFKGKNLKGTILLTTYYFGMAVPYYALGTFIPMILEKLGMHDGILGGLFLNTFAVLGTIAAVILIERISRRNVAIMPFVLSTIALLVIALSDDSSNLIIIGFLVYAFVSAGAACVLSVIPSEVLRPEVSAMGTGFATAFSRIGAAIGVFLMPQLILEHGASLAVWLATGICLITTVVTYLFMPETKGKSMSEIFH
;
A
#
# COMPACT_ATOMS: atom_id res chain seq x y z
N MET A 1 16.71 26.51 -29.28
CA MET A 1 15.69 27.05 -28.34
C MET A 1 16.28 28.20 -27.56
N THR A 2 15.59 29.30 -27.42
CA THR A 2 16.05 30.46 -26.63
C THR A 2 15.96 30.11 -25.11
N ASN A 3 16.84 30.71 -24.28
CA ASN A 3 16.84 30.53 -22.82
C ASN A 3 15.45 30.72 -22.19
N SER A 4 14.64 31.62 -22.74
CA SER A 4 13.25 31.88 -22.34
C SER A 4 12.32 30.67 -22.57
N GLN A 5 12.48 29.94 -23.68
CA GLN A 5 11.66 28.76 -23.99
C GLN A 5 12.01 27.56 -23.10
N MET A 6 13.30 27.35 -22.77
CA MET A 6 13.74 26.33 -21.80
C MET A 6 13.18 26.60 -20.40
N THR A 7 13.13 27.86 -19.97
CA THR A 7 12.59 28.23 -18.65
C THR A 7 11.09 28.00 -18.56
N ILE A 8 10.31 28.28 -19.61
CA ILE A 8 8.87 28.06 -19.67
C ILE A 8 8.55 26.56 -19.71
N GLN A 9 9.30 25.76 -20.46
CA GLN A 9 9.12 24.31 -20.55
C GLN A 9 9.44 23.63 -19.21
N GLY A 10 10.51 24.03 -18.54
CA GLY A 10 10.86 23.55 -17.19
C GLY A 10 9.80 23.88 -16.14
N GLN A 11 9.16 25.04 -16.24
CA GLN A 11 8.05 25.42 -15.36
C GLN A 11 6.79 24.59 -15.61
N LYS A 12 6.45 24.28 -16.85
CA LYS A 12 5.32 23.40 -17.20
C LYS A 12 5.53 21.99 -16.67
N ALA A 13 6.69 21.39 -16.92
CA ALA A 13 7.04 20.06 -16.42
C ALA A 13 6.98 20.01 -14.88
N ARG A 14 7.49 21.03 -14.20
CA ARG A 14 7.44 21.13 -12.74
C ARG A 14 6.00 21.23 -12.21
N ARG A 15 5.14 22.03 -12.83
CA ARG A 15 3.72 22.14 -12.44
C ARG A 15 2.98 20.82 -12.68
N PHE A 16 3.28 20.17 -13.80
CA PHE A 16 2.68 18.90 -14.14
C PHE A 16 3.05 17.83 -13.12
N ILE A 17 4.35 17.64 -12.78
CA ILE A 17 4.77 16.61 -11.85
C ILE A 17 4.20 16.83 -10.44
N ILE A 18 4.10 18.09 -9.99
CA ILE A 18 3.45 18.42 -8.72
C ILE A 18 1.96 18.03 -8.76
N LYS A 19 1.24 18.43 -9.83
CA LYS A 19 -0.17 18.05 -10.01
C LYS A 19 -0.31 16.53 -10.03
N PHE A 20 0.52 15.83 -10.77
CA PHE A 20 0.45 14.37 -10.90
C PHE A 20 0.75 13.67 -9.55
N ALA A 21 1.77 14.13 -8.82
CA ALA A 21 2.06 13.61 -7.49
C ALA A 21 0.88 13.76 -6.52
N TRP A 22 0.17 14.90 -6.56
CA TRP A 22 -1.04 15.09 -5.76
C TRP A 22 -2.21 14.20 -6.20
N LEU A 23 -2.37 13.95 -7.52
CA LEU A 23 -3.40 13.03 -8.02
C LEU A 23 -3.13 11.58 -7.63
N MET A 24 -1.85 11.19 -7.63
CA MET A 24 -1.41 9.89 -7.12
C MET A 24 -1.61 9.77 -5.60
N ALA A 25 -1.21 10.82 -4.87
CA ALA A 25 -1.45 10.89 -3.43
C ALA A 25 -2.96 10.83 -3.10
N GLY A 26 -3.81 11.43 -3.94
CA GLY A 26 -5.27 11.35 -3.84
C GLY A 26 -5.82 9.94 -4.06
N GLY A 27 -5.32 9.20 -5.04
CA GLY A 27 -5.65 7.79 -5.25
C GLY A 27 -5.24 6.94 -4.05
N MET A 28 -3.99 7.06 -3.61
CA MET A 28 -3.51 6.34 -2.43
C MET A 28 -4.26 6.72 -1.13
N PHE A 29 -4.69 7.98 -1.00
CA PHE A 29 -5.59 8.40 0.08
C PHE A 29 -6.91 7.63 0.05
N ILE A 30 -7.52 7.48 -1.13
CA ILE A 30 -8.76 6.71 -1.32
C ILE A 30 -8.55 5.25 -0.94
N ASP A 31 -7.45 4.63 -1.34
CA ASP A 31 -7.10 3.25 -0.99
C ASP A 31 -7.01 3.05 0.52
N GLY A 32 -6.28 3.95 1.20
CA GLY A 32 -6.19 3.96 2.66
C GLY A 32 -7.57 4.17 3.31
N PHE A 33 -8.37 5.09 2.77
CA PHE A 33 -9.71 5.39 3.26
C PHE A 33 -10.61 4.15 3.19
N VAL A 34 -10.61 3.41 2.06
CA VAL A 34 -11.40 2.18 1.86
C VAL A 34 -10.97 1.05 2.78
N LEU A 35 -9.70 0.96 3.13
CA LEU A 35 -9.21 -0.09 4.02
C LEU A 35 -9.35 0.29 5.50
N GLY A 36 -9.35 1.60 5.83
CA GLY A 36 -9.37 2.09 7.21
C GLY A 36 -10.73 1.99 7.87
N TYR A 37 -11.83 2.39 7.22
CA TYR A 37 -13.13 2.48 7.86
C TYR A 37 -13.70 1.12 8.31
N ILE A 38 -13.32 0.02 7.65
CA ILE A 38 -13.94 -1.28 7.95
C ILE A 38 -13.63 -1.75 9.37
N GLY A 39 -12.43 -1.46 9.87
CA GLY A 39 -12.05 -1.82 11.24
C GLY A 39 -12.90 -1.09 12.28
N ALA A 40 -13.13 0.19 12.08
CA ALA A 40 -13.97 1.00 12.99
C ALA A 40 -15.45 0.62 12.91
N LEU A 41 -15.94 0.26 11.71
CA LEU A 41 -17.36 -0.01 11.46
C LEU A 41 -17.75 -1.48 11.68
N MET A 42 -16.80 -2.41 11.77
CA MET A 42 -17.09 -3.84 11.89
C MET A 42 -18.03 -4.17 13.07
N PRO A 43 -17.89 -3.59 14.27
CA PRO A 43 -18.85 -3.83 15.35
C PRO A 43 -20.29 -3.42 14.96
N SER A 44 -20.47 -2.25 14.36
CA SER A 44 -21.78 -1.73 13.94
C SER A 44 -22.41 -2.58 12.82
N ILE A 45 -21.60 -2.96 11.82
CA ILE A 45 -22.03 -3.85 10.71
C ILE A 45 -22.44 -5.22 11.27
N THR A 46 -21.67 -5.76 12.21
CA THR A 46 -21.94 -7.04 12.84
C THR A 46 -23.26 -7.04 13.59
N ALA A 47 -23.53 -5.96 14.35
CA ALA A 47 -24.77 -5.82 15.11
C ALA A 47 -25.99 -5.69 14.19
N ASP A 48 -25.89 -4.90 13.11
CA ASP A 48 -26.99 -4.63 12.20
C ASP A 48 -27.32 -5.82 11.29
N LEU A 49 -26.30 -6.41 10.65
CA LEU A 49 -26.46 -7.55 9.74
C LEU A 49 -26.37 -8.91 10.45
N GLN A 50 -26.22 -8.95 11.77
CA GLN A 50 -26.07 -10.17 12.61
C GLN A 50 -25.02 -11.11 12.04
N LEU A 51 -23.83 -10.58 11.74
CA LEU A 51 -22.77 -11.31 11.08
C LEU A 51 -22.20 -12.44 11.95
N SER A 52 -22.10 -13.64 11.38
CA SER A 52 -21.26 -14.70 11.95
C SER A 52 -19.77 -14.31 11.87
N THR A 53 -18.92 -14.95 12.68
CA THR A 53 -17.45 -14.75 12.63
C THR A 53 -16.88 -14.98 11.23
N THR A 54 -17.43 -15.96 10.48
CA THR A 54 -17.05 -16.22 9.10
C THR A 54 -17.33 -15.01 8.19
N TRP A 55 -18.52 -14.41 8.31
CA TRP A 55 -18.86 -13.22 7.53
C TRP A 55 -18.04 -11.98 7.93
N GLN A 56 -17.75 -11.80 9.21
CA GLN A 56 -16.83 -10.73 9.68
C GLN A 56 -15.46 -10.88 9.02
N GLY A 57 -14.91 -12.10 9.03
CA GLY A 57 -13.64 -12.42 8.40
C GLY A 57 -13.67 -12.22 6.88
N LEU A 58 -14.72 -12.69 6.19
CA LEU A 58 -14.88 -12.53 4.74
C LEU A 58 -14.99 -11.06 4.33
N ILE A 59 -15.82 -10.27 5.00
CA ILE A 59 -16.00 -8.85 4.70
C ILE A 59 -14.71 -8.07 4.99
N GLY A 60 -14.02 -8.38 6.10
CA GLY A 60 -12.71 -7.79 6.42
C GLY A 60 -11.65 -8.11 5.36
N ALA A 61 -11.59 -9.37 4.89
CA ALA A 61 -10.62 -9.84 3.91
C ALA A 61 -10.97 -9.48 2.45
N ALA A 62 -12.23 -9.12 2.16
CA ALA A 62 -12.73 -8.97 0.79
C ALA A 62 -11.85 -8.06 -0.09
N SER A 63 -11.51 -6.88 0.41
CA SER A 63 -10.65 -5.95 -0.35
C SER A 63 -9.23 -6.48 -0.56
N LEU A 64 -8.66 -7.22 0.41
CA LEU A 64 -7.34 -7.83 0.26
C LEU A 64 -7.34 -8.94 -0.81
N ILE A 65 -8.40 -9.75 -0.84
CA ILE A 65 -8.64 -10.72 -1.91
C ILE A 65 -8.76 -10.01 -3.26
N GLY A 66 -9.51 -8.90 -3.29
CA GLY A 66 -9.66 -8.07 -4.48
C GLY A 66 -8.32 -7.52 -4.99
N ILE A 67 -7.46 -7.02 -4.11
CA ILE A 67 -6.12 -6.51 -4.46
C ILE A 67 -5.28 -7.61 -5.10
N PHE A 68 -5.32 -8.82 -4.53
CA PHE A 68 -4.56 -9.97 -5.06
C PHE A 68 -4.90 -10.25 -6.53
N PHE A 69 -6.17 -10.25 -6.90
CA PHE A 69 -6.59 -10.45 -8.29
C PHE A 69 -6.47 -9.18 -9.13
N GLY A 70 -6.76 -8.02 -8.56
CA GLY A 70 -6.78 -6.73 -9.24
C GLY A 70 -5.41 -6.29 -9.74
N SER A 71 -4.33 -6.56 -9.00
CA SER A 71 -2.99 -6.13 -9.38
C SER A 71 -2.49 -6.82 -10.67
N PRO A 72 -2.51 -8.15 -10.82
CA PRO A 72 -2.12 -8.80 -12.06
C PRO A 72 -3.04 -8.46 -13.24
N ILE A 73 -4.36 -8.43 -13.00
CA ILE A 73 -5.35 -8.11 -14.03
C ILE A 73 -5.15 -6.66 -14.49
N GLY A 74 -5.00 -5.73 -13.55
CA GLY A 74 -4.78 -4.31 -13.83
C GLY A 74 -3.49 -4.07 -14.62
N GLY A 75 -2.39 -4.73 -14.23
CA GLY A 75 -1.11 -4.67 -14.96
C GLY A 75 -1.26 -5.17 -16.40
N TYR A 76 -1.85 -6.35 -16.59
CA TYR A 76 -2.11 -6.91 -17.92
C TYR A 76 -2.98 -6.01 -18.81
N LEU A 77 -4.07 -5.48 -18.25
CA LEU A 77 -4.96 -4.58 -18.98
C LEU A 77 -4.28 -3.24 -19.30
N ALA A 78 -3.47 -2.72 -18.38
CA ALA A 78 -2.70 -1.50 -18.59
C ALA A 78 -1.66 -1.65 -19.71
N ASP A 79 -0.99 -2.79 -19.77
CA ASP A 79 -0.06 -3.09 -20.86
C ASP A 79 -0.76 -3.23 -22.21
N ARG A 80 -2.01 -3.72 -22.23
CA ARG A 80 -2.77 -3.91 -23.47
C ARG A 80 -3.47 -2.63 -23.95
N PHE A 81 -4.18 -1.95 -23.07
CA PHE A 81 -5.09 -0.84 -23.39
C PHE A 81 -4.51 0.54 -23.06
N GLY A 82 -3.44 0.61 -22.29
CA GLY A 82 -2.83 1.85 -21.82
C GLY A 82 -2.96 2.05 -20.32
N ARG A 83 -2.06 2.85 -19.78
CA ARG A 83 -2.04 3.12 -18.34
C ARG A 83 -3.11 4.11 -17.93
N LYS A 84 -3.34 5.16 -18.75
CA LYS A 84 -4.35 6.19 -18.48
C LYS A 84 -5.78 5.63 -18.34
N PRO A 85 -6.30 4.75 -19.24
CA PRO A 85 -7.63 4.17 -19.07
C PRO A 85 -7.77 3.39 -17.76
N MET A 86 -6.76 2.61 -17.39
CA MET A 86 -6.79 1.82 -16.15
C MET A 86 -6.71 2.71 -14.92
N PHE A 87 -5.88 3.76 -14.97
CA PHE A 87 -5.74 4.79 -13.94
C PHE A 87 -7.01 5.68 -13.75
N THR A 88 -7.99 5.52 -14.61
CA THR A 88 -9.29 6.18 -14.50
C THR A 88 -10.38 5.17 -14.13
N LEU A 89 -10.26 3.92 -14.61
CA LEU A 89 -11.22 2.85 -14.35
C LEU A 89 -11.31 2.50 -12.87
N ASP A 90 -10.19 2.51 -12.14
CA ASP A 90 -10.16 2.25 -10.71
C ASP A 90 -11.07 3.20 -9.92
N LEU A 91 -11.04 4.50 -10.24
CA LEU A 91 -11.88 5.51 -9.58
C LEU A 91 -13.37 5.34 -9.94
N PHE A 92 -13.71 4.90 -11.16
CA PHE A 92 -15.09 4.53 -11.50
C PHE A 92 -15.58 3.35 -10.67
N ILE A 93 -14.74 2.34 -10.48
CA ILE A 93 -15.07 1.18 -9.64
C ILE A 93 -15.28 1.65 -8.19
N PHE A 94 -14.38 2.49 -7.65
CA PHE A 94 -14.54 3.06 -6.31
C PHE A 94 -15.86 3.81 -6.16
N LEU A 95 -16.19 4.66 -7.12
CA LEU A 95 -17.43 5.45 -7.08
C LEU A 95 -18.67 4.55 -7.08
N ILE A 96 -18.75 3.61 -8.02
CA ILE A 96 -19.86 2.67 -8.14
C ILE A 96 -19.99 1.83 -6.87
N CYS A 97 -18.90 1.23 -6.40
CA CYS A 97 -18.91 0.38 -5.21
C CYS A 97 -19.21 1.15 -3.93
N SER A 98 -18.79 2.43 -3.83
CA SER A 98 -19.15 3.28 -2.69
C SER A 98 -20.67 3.54 -2.65
N VAL A 99 -21.26 3.81 -3.81
CA VAL A 99 -22.73 3.98 -3.91
C VAL A 99 -23.44 2.67 -3.61
N LEU A 100 -22.96 1.53 -4.11
CA LEU A 100 -23.56 0.21 -3.83
C LEU A 100 -23.54 -0.12 -2.34
N GLN A 101 -22.49 0.25 -1.61
CA GLN A 101 -22.41 0.02 -0.16
C GLN A 101 -23.46 0.80 0.64
N VAL A 102 -23.91 1.97 0.15
CA VAL A 102 -25.01 2.73 0.81
C VAL A 102 -26.30 1.91 0.85
N PHE A 103 -26.52 1.09 -0.18
CA PHE A 103 -27.71 0.25 -0.31
C PHE A 103 -27.51 -1.18 0.15
N ALA A 104 -26.34 -1.50 0.71
CA ALA A 104 -26.06 -2.86 1.19
C ALA A 104 -26.91 -3.17 2.43
N SER A 105 -27.79 -4.16 2.29
CA SER A 105 -28.69 -4.65 3.35
C SER A 105 -28.42 -6.12 3.71
N ASP A 106 -27.41 -6.72 3.11
CA ASP A 106 -27.04 -8.13 3.30
C ASP A 106 -25.50 -8.31 3.19
N PRO A 107 -24.94 -9.36 3.81
CA PRO A 107 -23.49 -9.60 3.81
C PRO A 107 -22.90 -9.86 2.42
N TYR A 108 -23.66 -10.43 1.48
CA TYR A 108 -23.16 -10.76 0.13
C TYR A 108 -22.92 -9.50 -0.69
N THR A 109 -23.90 -8.58 -0.68
CA THR A 109 -23.78 -7.29 -1.38
C THR A 109 -22.59 -6.50 -0.87
N LEU A 110 -22.40 -6.45 0.46
CA LEU A 110 -21.27 -5.77 1.07
C LEU A 110 -19.93 -6.44 0.68
N PHE A 111 -19.86 -7.78 0.75
CA PHE A 111 -18.66 -8.53 0.37
C PHE A 111 -18.28 -8.27 -1.09
N ILE A 112 -19.23 -8.35 -2.02
CA ILE A 112 -18.99 -8.14 -3.45
C ILE A 112 -18.51 -6.71 -3.72
N ALA A 113 -19.17 -5.70 -3.14
CA ALA A 113 -18.75 -4.31 -3.31
C ALA A 113 -17.32 -4.09 -2.80
N ARG A 114 -16.96 -4.63 -1.64
CA ARG A 114 -15.62 -4.55 -1.07
C ARG A 114 -14.58 -5.33 -1.88
N LEU A 115 -14.95 -6.47 -2.44
CA LEU A 115 -14.09 -7.24 -3.33
C LEU A 115 -13.70 -6.43 -4.57
N PHE A 116 -14.68 -5.79 -5.22
CA PHE A 116 -14.41 -4.94 -6.39
C PHE A 116 -13.65 -3.66 -6.02
N MET A 117 -13.88 -3.07 -4.85
CA MET A 117 -13.00 -2.00 -4.35
C MET A 117 -11.56 -2.46 -4.21
N GLY A 118 -11.34 -3.68 -3.71
CA GLY A 118 -10.00 -4.27 -3.67
C GLY A 118 -9.39 -4.45 -5.07
N VAL A 119 -10.19 -4.86 -6.07
CA VAL A 119 -9.71 -4.92 -7.46
C VAL A 119 -9.27 -3.54 -7.94
N ALA A 120 -10.01 -2.47 -7.62
CA ALA A 120 -9.64 -1.10 -7.96
C ALA A 120 -8.31 -0.69 -7.30
N ILE A 121 -8.12 -0.97 -6.00
CA ILE A 121 -6.84 -0.75 -5.30
C ILE A 121 -5.70 -1.50 -6.01
N GLY A 122 -5.94 -2.75 -6.40
CA GLY A 122 -4.96 -3.56 -7.13
C GLY A 122 -4.55 -2.95 -8.48
N ILE A 123 -5.51 -2.41 -9.23
CA ILE A 123 -5.27 -1.67 -10.48
C ILE A 123 -4.45 -0.42 -10.20
N GLU A 124 -4.81 0.38 -9.19
CA GLU A 124 -4.06 1.59 -8.79
C GLU A 124 -2.58 1.27 -8.51
N TYR A 125 -2.30 0.22 -7.73
CA TYR A 125 -0.92 -0.18 -7.40
C TYR A 125 -0.13 -0.63 -8.64
N ALA A 126 -0.77 -1.38 -9.54
CA ALA A 126 -0.11 -1.88 -10.73
C ALA A 126 0.19 -0.78 -11.76
N VAL A 127 -0.58 0.29 -11.78
CA VAL A 127 -0.52 1.34 -12.80
C VAL A 127 0.06 2.63 -12.28
N GLY A 128 -0.37 3.06 -11.11
CA GLY A 128 -0.09 4.40 -10.58
C GLY A 128 1.37 4.60 -10.22
N TRP A 129 1.97 3.72 -9.43
CA TRP A 129 3.38 3.85 -9.04
C TRP A 129 4.34 3.81 -10.23
N PRO A 130 4.23 2.85 -11.19
CA PRO A 130 5.04 2.89 -12.40
C PRO A 130 4.84 4.17 -13.19
N MET A 131 3.60 4.64 -13.33
CA MET A 131 3.30 5.86 -14.08
C MET A 131 3.89 7.10 -13.39
N LEU A 132 3.80 7.21 -12.05
CA LEU A 132 4.47 8.28 -11.31
C LEU A 132 5.99 8.22 -11.48
N ALA A 133 6.58 7.02 -11.39
CA ALA A 133 8.01 6.83 -11.55
C ALA A 133 8.52 7.23 -12.94
N GLU A 134 7.69 7.10 -13.98
CA GLU A 134 8.05 7.49 -15.35
C GLU A 134 8.06 9.01 -15.57
N PHE A 135 7.15 9.72 -14.93
CA PHE A 135 7.08 11.18 -15.04
C PHE A 135 7.96 11.91 -14.01
N ALA A 136 8.35 11.24 -12.92
CA ALA A 136 9.10 11.85 -11.84
C ALA A 136 10.59 11.96 -12.17
N PRO A 137 11.20 13.16 -12.05
CA PRO A 137 12.64 13.34 -12.16
C PRO A 137 13.39 12.42 -11.19
N ALA A 138 14.47 11.79 -11.65
CA ALA A 138 15.24 10.80 -10.87
C ALA A 138 15.63 11.29 -9.47
N ARG A 139 16.00 12.59 -9.37
CA ARG A 139 16.44 13.23 -8.11
C ARG A 139 15.37 13.24 -7.00
N ILE A 140 14.08 13.34 -7.35
CA ILE A 140 12.98 13.49 -6.38
C ILE A 140 11.99 12.32 -6.42
N ARG A 141 12.20 11.34 -7.32
CA ARG A 141 11.31 10.18 -7.53
C ARG A 141 11.01 9.44 -6.23
N GLY A 142 12.04 9.13 -5.45
CA GLY A 142 11.88 8.43 -4.18
C GLY A 142 11.03 9.21 -3.17
N LYS A 143 11.19 10.55 -3.11
CA LYS A 143 10.37 11.40 -2.22
C LYS A 143 8.92 11.44 -2.65
N LEU A 144 8.66 11.50 -3.96
CA LEU A 144 7.28 11.50 -4.49
C LEU A 144 6.59 10.16 -4.22
N LEU A 145 7.28 9.03 -4.40
CA LEU A 145 6.75 7.71 -4.08
C LEU A 145 6.51 7.56 -2.57
N ALA A 146 7.41 8.03 -1.72
CA ALA A 146 7.21 8.01 -0.27
C ALA A 146 6.03 8.91 0.19
N LEU A 147 5.78 10.03 -0.50
CA LEU A 147 4.60 10.86 -0.25
C LEU A 147 3.30 10.11 -0.53
N THR A 148 3.24 9.28 -1.56
CA THR A 148 2.04 8.49 -1.85
C THR A 148 1.75 7.48 -0.75
N GLU A 149 2.77 6.83 -0.19
CA GLU A 149 2.63 5.95 0.97
C GLU A 149 2.11 6.70 2.21
N THR A 150 2.68 7.87 2.50
CA THR A 150 2.19 8.71 3.61
C THR A 150 0.72 9.08 3.41
N SER A 151 0.31 9.41 2.18
CA SER A 151 -1.09 9.74 1.85
C SER A 151 -2.03 8.55 2.08
N TRP A 152 -1.57 7.33 1.84
CA TRP A 152 -2.33 6.11 2.16
C TRP A 152 -2.65 6.03 3.66
N PHE A 153 -1.64 6.23 4.53
CA PHE A 153 -1.86 6.24 5.99
C PHE A 153 -2.72 7.41 6.45
N VAL A 154 -2.60 8.57 5.82
CA VAL A 154 -3.49 9.72 6.09
C VAL A 154 -4.93 9.41 5.71
N GLY A 155 -5.17 8.75 4.56
CA GLY A 155 -6.49 8.29 4.15
C GLY A 155 -7.10 7.28 5.14
N TYR A 156 -6.28 6.33 5.59
CA TYR A 156 -6.68 5.35 6.60
C TYR A 156 -7.07 6.04 7.93
N LEU A 157 -6.25 6.96 8.42
CA LEU A 157 -6.55 7.75 9.61
C LEU A 157 -7.82 8.60 9.44
N ALA A 158 -7.97 9.26 8.28
CA ALA A 158 -9.12 10.11 8.01
C ALA A 158 -10.43 9.31 8.04
N SER A 159 -10.47 8.14 7.37
CA SER A 159 -11.66 7.28 7.37
C SER A 159 -12.00 6.76 8.77
N TYR A 160 -10.97 6.39 9.54
CA TYR A 160 -11.13 5.92 10.91
C TYR A 160 -11.66 7.04 11.81
N THR A 161 -11.10 8.26 11.69
CA THR A 161 -11.54 9.45 12.43
C THR A 161 -12.99 9.82 12.12
N ILE A 162 -13.34 9.84 10.83
CA ILE A 162 -14.71 10.14 10.39
C ILE A 162 -15.68 9.07 10.92
N SER A 163 -15.32 7.80 10.84
CA SER A 163 -16.13 6.70 11.38
C SER A 163 -16.34 6.83 12.87
N TYR A 164 -15.28 7.15 13.64
CA TYR A 164 -15.36 7.35 15.09
C TYR A 164 -16.33 8.50 15.45
N ILE A 165 -16.15 9.66 14.82
CA ILE A 165 -17.00 10.84 15.08
C ILE A 165 -18.46 10.54 14.73
N MET A 166 -18.72 9.93 13.57
CA MET A 166 -20.09 9.66 13.13
C MET A 166 -20.80 8.61 13.99
N ILE A 167 -20.07 7.62 14.50
CA ILE A 167 -20.60 6.63 15.44
C ILE A 167 -20.91 7.30 16.80
N GLU A 168 -19.99 8.08 17.34
CA GLU A 168 -20.13 8.73 18.64
C GLU A 168 -21.28 9.75 18.64
N GLU A 169 -21.36 10.57 17.61
CA GLU A 169 -22.40 11.58 17.44
C GLU A 169 -23.71 11.02 16.87
N GLN A 170 -23.77 9.72 16.60
CA GLN A 170 -24.94 9.04 15.99
C GLN A 170 -25.37 9.66 14.65
N ILE A 171 -24.42 10.11 13.86
CA ILE A 171 -24.65 10.72 12.54
C ILE A 171 -24.68 9.64 11.46
N GLY A 172 -25.87 9.22 11.08
CA GLY A 172 -26.06 8.23 10.01
C GLY A 172 -25.69 6.80 10.42
N ASN A 173 -25.93 5.88 9.50
CA ASN A 173 -25.64 4.47 9.70
C ASN A 173 -24.29 4.11 9.06
N TRP A 174 -23.74 2.94 9.40
CA TRP A 174 -22.45 2.44 8.87
C TRP A 174 -22.40 2.43 7.32
N ASN A 175 -23.50 2.14 6.65
CA ASN A 175 -23.59 2.12 5.19
C ASN A 175 -23.39 3.51 4.56
N ILE A 176 -23.91 4.58 5.19
CA ILE A 176 -23.67 5.97 4.77
C ILE A 176 -22.19 6.31 4.91
N ILE A 177 -21.55 5.90 6.03
CA ILE A 177 -20.13 6.13 6.27
C ILE A 177 -19.28 5.43 5.19
N LEU A 178 -19.62 4.18 4.84
CA LEU A 178 -18.96 3.48 3.72
C LEU A 178 -19.13 4.22 2.38
N GLY A 179 -20.28 4.81 2.16
CA GLY A 179 -20.60 5.59 0.97
C GLY A 179 -19.82 6.90 0.83
N LEU A 180 -19.33 7.48 1.94
CA LEU A 180 -18.57 8.74 1.92
C LEU A 180 -17.33 8.68 1.02
N ASN A 181 -16.78 7.49 0.77
CA ASN A 181 -15.68 7.31 -0.17
C ASN A 181 -16.01 7.76 -1.60
N ALA A 182 -17.29 7.86 -1.96
CA ALA A 182 -17.70 8.39 -3.25
C ALA A 182 -17.23 9.85 -3.46
N ILE A 183 -17.16 10.66 -2.39
CA ILE A 183 -16.78 12.07 -2.47
C ILE A 183 -15.33 12.24 -2.93
N PRO A 184 -14.31 11.72 -2.22
CA PRO A 184 -12.92 11.83 -2.68
C PRO A 184 -12.71 11.10 -4.02
N SER A 185 -13.37 9.98 -4.27
CA SER A 185 -13.27 9.27 -5.55
C SER A 185 -13.77 10.12 -6.73
N LEU A 186 -14.89 10.81 -6.58
CA LEU A 186 -15.41 11.71 -7.61
C LEU A 186 -14.48 12.91 -7.85
N ILE A 187 -13.97 13.52 -6.77
CA ILE A 187 -13.06 14.65 -6.86
C ILE A 187 -11.78 14.25 -7.62
N VAL A 188 -11.14 13.14 -7.22
CA VAL A 188 -9.90 12.68 -7.86
C VAL A 188 -10.18 12.23 -9.30
N LEU A 189 -11.32 11.60 -9.58
CA LEU A 189 -11.74 11.21 -10.92
C LEU A 189 -11.80 12.43 -11.86
N ILE A 190 -12.49 13.49 -11.43
CA ILE A 190 -12.61 14.73 -12.22
C ILE A 190 -11.23 15.36 -12.45
N LEU A 191 -10.37 15.37 -11.44
CA LEU A 191 -9.03 15.95 -11.53
C LEU A 191 -8.07 15.11 -12.39
N ARG A 192 -8.29 13.79 -12.52
CA ARG A 192 -7.53 12.89 -13.42
C ARG A 192 -7.96 13.01 -14.88
N LEU A 193 -9.13 13.57 -15.17
CA LEU A 193 -9.56 13.81 -16.55
C LEU A 193 -8.55 14.73 -17.24
N GLY A 194 -8.14 14.35 -18.44
CA GLY A 194 -7.15 15.10 -19.21
C GLY A 194 -5.68 14.79 -18.89
N MET A 195 -5.37 13.85 -17.99
CA MET A 195 -4.00 13.36 -17.80
C MET A 195 -3.47 12.71 -19.08
N PRO A 196 -2.18 12.89 -19.44
CA PRO A 196 -1.58 12.26 -20.60
C PRO A 196 -1.38 10.76 -20.38
N GLU A 197 -1.21 10.01 -21.48
CA GLU A 197 -0.78 8.62 -21.44
C GLU A 197 0.73 8.52 -21.16
N SER A 198 1.19 7.36 -20.67
CA SER A 198 2.60 7.09 -20.43
C SER A 198 3.42 7.18 -21.73
N PRO A 199 4.46 8.02 -21.79
CA PRO A 199 5.36 8.10 -22.96
C PRO A 199 6.05 6.77 -23.24
N ARG A 200 6.46 6.04 -22.21
CA ARG A 200 7.12 4.73 -22.34
C ARG A 200 6.18 3.67 -22.92
N TRP A 201 4.92 3.66 -22.46
CA TRP A 201 3.92 2.76 -23.01
C TRP A 201 3.62 3.09 -24.49
N LEU A 202 3.49 4.37 -24.85
CA LEU A 202 3.29 4.80 -26.24
C LEU A 202 4.47 4.37 -27.11
N MET A 203 5.71 4.48 -26.63
CA MET A 203 6.90 4.00 -27.34
C MET A 203 6.84 2.49 -27.56
N SER A 204 6.46 1.69 -26.56
CA SER A 204 6.34 0.24 -26.67
C SER A 204 5.27 -0.20 -27.68
N LYS A 205 4.25 0.64 -27.90
CA LYS A 205 3.19 0.42 -28.92
C LYS A 205 3.50 1.01 -30.29
N GLY A 206 4.71 1.53 -30.50
CA GLY A 206 5.11 2.12 -31.79
C GLY A 206 4.52 3.52 -32.05
N ARG A 207 3.79 4.12 -31.12
CA ARG A 207 3.19 5.48 -31.23
C ARG A 207 4.22 6.57 -30.90
N LYS A 208 5.35 6.53 -31.64
CA LYS A 208 6.54 7.37 -31.38
C LYS A 208 6.25 8.87 -31.41
N THR A 209 5.45 9.34 -32.38
CA THR A 209 5.11 10.77 -32.51
C THR A 209 4.39 11.31 -31.28
N GLU A 210 3.42 10.56 -30.76
CA GLU A 210 2.67 10.93 -29.56
C GLU A 210 3.54 10.85 -28.30
N ALA A 211 4.34 9.78 -28.19
CA ALA A 211 5.29 9.61 -27.09
C ALA A 211 6.27 10.80 -26.99
N THR A 212 6.86 11.17 -28.13
CA THR A 212 7.79 12.31 -28.24
C THR A 212 7.11 13.64 -27.86
N LYS A 213 5.87 13.84 -28.32
CA LYS A 213 5.10 15.05 -27.99
C LYS A 213 4.86 15.15 -26.47
N ILE A 214 4.39 14.08 -25.83
CA ILE A 214 4.11 14.05 -24.39
C ILE A 214 5.41 14.16 -23.59
N ALA A 215 6.45 13.42 -23.96
CA ALA A 215 7.75 13.49 -23.30
C ALA A 215 8.32 14.92 -23.35
N LYS A 216 8.27 15.58 -24.50
CA LYS A 216 8.73 16.96 -24.66
C LYS A 216 7.91 17.96 -23.88
N GLU A 217 6.63 17.73 -23.66
CA GLU A 217 5.74 18.64 -22.95
C GLU A 217 5.82 18.51 -21.43
N TYR A 218 6.02 17.28 -20.90
CA TYR A 218 5.84 16.97 -19.49
C TYR A 218 7.08 16.43 -18.78
N LEU A 219 8.12 15.97 -19.49
CA LEU A 219 9.36 15.48 -18.89
C LEU A 219 10.44 16.55 -18.85
N SER A 220 11.44 16.33 -17.98
CA SER A 220 12.69 17.10 -18.02
C SER A 220 13.47 16.78 -19.30
N GLU A 221 14.41 17.64 -19.71
CA GLU A 221 15.21 17.40 -20.92
C GLU A 221 16.01 16.09 -20.84
N GLU A 222 16.56 15.76 -19.66
CA GLU A 222 17.31 14.54 -19.39
C GLU A 222 16.39 13.29 -19.54
N ASP A 223 15.23 13.30 -18.86
CA ASP A 223 14.28 12.18 -18.91
C ASP A 223 13.63 12.05 -20.30
N HIS A 224 13.47 13.15 -21.04
CA HIS A 224 13.00 13.13 -22.43
C HIS A 224 13.99 12.41 -23.34
N GLN A 225 15.29 12.70 -23.22
CA GLN A 225 16.34 12.01 -23.99
C GLN A 225 16.40 10.52 -23.65
N ASP A 226 16.21 10.16 -22.38
CA ASP A 226 16.15 8.76 -21.95
C ASP A 226 14.99 8.01 -22.62
N VAL A 227 13.80 8.61 -22.72
CA VAL A 227 12.65 8.02 -23.39
C VAL A 227 12.91 7.83 -24.90
N LEU A 228 13.56 8.78 -25.54
CA LEU A 228 13.89 8.72 -26.98
C LEU A 228 15.01 7.71 -27.27
N ASN A 229 16.01 7.65 -26.39
CA ASN A 229 17.18 6.79 -26.51
C ASN A 229 16.93 5.36 -26.02
N GLN A 230 15.78 5.07 -25.42
CA GLN A 230 15.36 3.68 -25.18
C GLN A 230 15.30 2.96 -26.56
N ARG A 231 16.50 2.55 -27.05
CA ARG A 231 16.56 1.42 -27.93
C ARG A 231 15.75 0.33 -27.27
N HIS A 232 15.06 -0.46 -28.06
CA HIS A 232 14.58 -1.78 -27.68
C HIS A 232 15.79 -2.64 -27.25
N ASP A 233 16.48 -2.25 -26.21
CA ASP A 233 17.23 -3.19 -25.44
C ASP A 233 16.16 -4.12 -24.91
N ASN A 234 16.07 -5.24 -25.59
CA ASN A 234 15.19 -6.35 -25.30
C ASN A 234 15.27 -6.63 -23.79
N VAL A 235 14.45 -5.93 -23.00
CA VAL A 235 14.05 -6.33 -21.64
C VAL A 235 13.13 -7.56 -21.77
N GLY A 236 13.35 -8.33 -22.80
CA GLY A 236 12.76 -9.57 -23.22
C GLY A 236 13.81 -10.64 -23.47
N GLN A 237 14.92 -10.65 -22.79
CA GLN A 237 15.60 -11.91 -22.56
C GLN A 237 14.63 -12.77 -21.74
N ASN A 238 14.32 -13.96 -22.26
CA ASN A 238 13.43 -14.97 -21.72
C ASN A 238 13.63 -15.21 -20.22
N THR A 239 13.31 -14.24 -19.37
CA THR A 239 13.31 -14.41 -17.92
C THR A 239 12.07 -15.21 -17.55
N ASN A 240 12.31 -16.43 -17.12
CA ASN A 240 11.24 -17.31 -16.66
C ASN A 240 10.94 -17.02 -15.19
N PHE A 241 9.68 -17.16 -14.80
CA PHE A 241 9.27 -17.07 -13.38
C PHE A 241 10.14 -17.91 -12.44
N LEU A 242 10.60 -19.06 -12.90
CA LEU A 242 11.50 -19.94 -12.16
C LEU A 242 12.89 -19.34 -11.89
N ASP A 243 13.29 -18.28 -12.58
CA ASP A 243 14.59 -17.63 -12.35
C ASP A 243 14.64 -16.85 -11.03
N LEU A 244 13.47 -16.51 -10.45
CA LEU A 244 13.35 -15.99 -9.09
C LEU A 244 13.90 -16.97 -8.04
N PHE A 245 13.80 -18.26 -8.29
CA PHE A 245 14.15 -19.33 -7.34
C PHE A 245 15.53 -19.94 -7.61
N LYS A 246 16.33 -19.34 -8.48
CA LYS A 246 17.66 -19.86 -8.86
C LYS A 246 18.80 -18.99 -8.34
N GLY A 247 19.87 -19.62 -7.90
CA GLY A 247 21.14 -18.98 -7.58
C GLY A 247 21.04 -17.79 -6.59
N LYS A 248 21.65 -16.66 -6.96
CA LYS A 248 21.66 -15.44 -6.13
C LYS A 248 20.24 -14.82 -5.99
N ASN A 249 19.34 -15.02 -6.97
CA ASN A 249 17.99 -14.47 -6.92
C ASN A 249 17.15 -15.10 -5.82
N LEU A 250 17.38 -16.37 -5.47
CA LEU A 250 16.63 -17.07 -4.41
C LEU A 250 16.70 -16.34 -3.07
N LYS A 251 17.91 -15.88 -2.67
CA LYS A 251 18.09 -15.13 -1.42
C LYS A 251 17.32 -13.80 -1.44
N GLY A 252 17.38 -13.08 -2.54
CA GLY A 252 16.64 -11.85 -2.74
C GLY A 252 15.12 -12.08 -2.74
N THR A 253 14.65 -13.14 -3.38
CA THR A 253 13.23 -13.52 -3.41
C THR A 253 12.71 -13.90 -2.02
N ILE A 254 13.46 -14.71 -1.26
CA ILE A 254 13.11 -15.07 0.12
C ILE A 254 13.04 -13.81 0.99
N LEU A 255 14.07 -12.96 0.95
CA LEU A 255 14.09 -11.72 1.70
C LEU A 255 12.88 -10.85 1.36
N LEU A 256 12.67 -10.57 0.08
CA LEU A 256 11.60 -9.68 -0.38
C LEU A 256 10.22 -10.21 0.00
N THR A 257 9.98 -11.49 -0.25
CA THR A 257 8.69 -12.14 0.07
C THR A 257 8.42 -12.14 1.57
N THR A 258 9.45 -12.48 2.39
CA THR A 258 9.29 -12.48 3.85
C THR A 258 9.10 -11.06 4.38
N TYR A 259 9.79 -10.06 3.82
CA TYR A 259 9.65 -8.66 4.21
C TYR A 259 8.24 -8.14 3.96
N TYR A 260 7.70 -8.36 2.74
CA TYR A 260 6.34 -7.95 2.37
C TYR A 260 5.29 -8.68 3.20
N PHE A 261 5.48 -9.97 3.43
CA PHE A 261 4.59 -10.79 4.26
C PHE A 261 4.60 -10.32 5.73
N GLY A 262 5.78 -10.15 6.31
CA GLY A 262 5.94 -9.73 7.70
C GLY A 262 5.44 -8.31 7.98
N MET A 263 5.43 -7.45 6.96
CA MET A 263 4.84 -6.12 7.05
C MET A 263 3.32 -6.19 6.92
N ALA A 264 2.80 -6.89 5.92
CA ALA A 264 1.38 -6.83 5.58
C ALA A 264 0.51 -7.68 6.53
N VAL A 265 0.92 -8.90 6.85
CA VAL A 265 0.05 -9.84 7.59
C VAL A 265 -0.27 -9.34 9.01
N PRO A 266 0.71 -9.01 9.86
CA PRO A 266 0.39 -8.49 11.18
C PRO A 266 -0.36 -7.16 11.13
N TYR A 267 0.01 -6.27 10.20
CA TYR A 267 -0.61 -4.96 10.08
C TYR A 267 -2.10 -5.07 9.74
N TYR A 268 -2.47 -5.82 8.69
CA TYR A 268 -3.87 -5.95 8.29
C TYR A 268 -4.67 -6.83 9.24
N ALA A 269 -4.11 -7.94 9.73
CA ALA A 269 -4.79 -8.85 10.62
C ALA A 269 -5.13 -8.19 11.98
N LEU A 270 -4.18 -7.54 12.61
CA LEU A 270 -4.43 -6.80 13.85
C LEU A 270 -5.23 -5.52 13.58
N GLY A 271 -4.84 -4.73 12.57
CA GLY A 271 -5.44 -3.41 12.29
C GLY A 271 -6.93 -3.47 11.94
N THR A 272 -7.37 -4.48 11.18
CA THR A 272 -8.80 -4.64 10.82
C THR A 272 -9.68 -4.92 12.04
N PHE A 273 -9.17 -5.62 13.04
CA PHE A 273 -9.92 -5.98 14.24
C PHE A 273 -9.38 -5.33 15.52
N ILE A 274 -8.64 -4.23 15.36
CA ILE A 274 -8.02 -3.53 16.50
C ILE A 274 -9.01 -3.10 17.57
N PRO A 275 -10.23 -2.57 17.28
CA PRO A 275 -11.19 -2.27 18.32
C PRO A 275 -11.54 -3.50 19.17
N MET A 276 -11.86 -4.62 18.50
CA MET A 276 -12.20 -5.88 19.15
C MET A 276 -11.04 -6.43 19.99
N ILE A 277 -9.80 -6.31 19.49
CA ILE A 277 -8.60 -6.75 20.20
C ILE A 277 -8.39 -5.90 21.47
N LEU A 278 -8.48 -4.58 21.35
CA LEU A 278 -8.26 -3.66 22.46
C LEU A 278 -9.32 -3.80 23.57
N GLU A 279 -10.59 -3.98 23.17
CA GLU A 279 -11.69 -4.26 24.12
C GLU A 279 -11.46 -5.58 24.87
N LYS A 280 -11.04 -6.64 24.17
CA LYS A 280 -10.71 -7.94 24.81
C LYS A 280 -9.48 -7.88 25.72
N LEU A 281 -8.59 -6.90 25.49
CA LEU A 281 -7.43 -6.63 26.35
C LEU A 281 -7.72 -5.57 27.44
N GLY A 282 -9.01 -5.26 27.67
CA GLY A 282 -9.47 -4.46 28.81
C GLY A 282 -9.57 -2.94 28.58
N MET A 283 -9.51 -2.47 27.32
CA MET A 283 -9.80 -1.07 27.00
C MET A 283 -11.30 -0.81 26.92
N HIS A 284 -11.76 0.30 27.50
CA HIS A 284 -13.18 0.69 27.49
C HIS A 284 -13.67 1.13 26.10
N ASP A 285 -12.79 1.75 25.29
CA ASP A 285 -13.10 2.24 23.94
C ASP A 285 -12.04 1.76 22.97
N GLY A 286 -12.32 0.65 22.29
CA GLY A 286 -11.43 0.05 21.29
C GLY A 286 -11.31 0.89 20.03
N ILE A 287 -12.37 1.63 19.65
CA ILE A 287 -12.35 2.48 18.43
C ILE A 287 -11.44 3.69 18.68
N LEU A 288 -11.54 4.35 19.83
CA LEU A 288 -10.65 5.44 20.21
C LEU A 288 -9.19 4.98 20.28
N GLY A 289 -8.94 3.79 20.83
CA GLY A 289 -7.62 3.17 20.82
C GLY A 289 -7.07 3.01 19.41
N GLY A 290 -7.89 2.49 18.49
CA GLY A 290 -7.53 2.39 17.06
C GLY A 290 -7.24 3.75 16.42
N LEU A 291 -7.94 4.81 16.78
CA LEU A 291 -7.66 6.17 16.31
C LEU A 291 -6.26 6.64 16.71
N PHE A 292 -5.86 6.43 17.96
CA PHE A 292 -4.50 6.75 18.42
C PHE A 292 -3.45 5.94 17.67
N LEU A 293 -3.68 4.64 17.46
CA LEU A 293 -2.75 3.78 16.71
C LEU A 293 -2.53 4.29 15.28
N ASN A 294 -3.59 4.66 14.59
CA ASN A 294 -3.49 5.18 13.22
C ASN A 294 -2.82 6.56 13.17
N THR A 295 -3.00 7.39 14.20
CA THR A 295 -2.25 8.65 14.33
C THR A 295 -0.75 8.39 14.47
N PHE A 296 -0.35 7.44 15.30
CA PHE A 296 1.06 7.05 15.45
C PHE A 296 1.62 6.39 14.19
N ALA A 297 0.81 5.65 13.42
CA ALA A 297 1.21 5.12 12.13
C ALA A 297 1.56 6.24 11.13
N VAL A 298 0.74 7.30 11.03
CA VAL A 298 1.06 8.47 10.19
C VAL A 298 2.36 9.14 10.65
N LEU A 299 2.55 9.34 11.95
CA LEU A 299 3.80 9.90 12.48
C LEU A 299 5.01 9.01 12.15
N GLY A 300 4.83 7.70 12.18
CA GLY A 300 5.85 6.71 11.79
C GLY A 300 6.28 6.83 10.33
N THR A 301 5.33 7.01 9.40
CA THR A 301 5.66 7.22 7.98
C THR A 301 6.43 8.53 7.75
N ILE A 302 6.01 9.61 8.42
CA ILE A 302 6.70 10.91 8.33
C ILE A 302 8.14 10.78 8.86
N ALA A 303 8.32 10.12 10.00
CA ALA A 303 9.64 9.86 10.57
C ALA A 303 10.51 9.02 9.62
N ALA A 304 9.94 7.97 9.00
CA ALA A 304 10.65 7.12 8.05
C ALA A 304 11.12 7.90 6.81
N VAL A 305 10.28 8.77 6.24
CA VAL A 305 10.66 9.63 5.09
C VAL A 305 11.85 10.54 5.43
N ILE A 306 11.91 11.04 6.67
CA ILE A 306 13.03 11.88 7.13
C ILE A 306 14.30 11.06 7.37
N LEU A 307 14.17 9.85 7.92
CA LEU A 307 15.27 9.02 8.36
C LEU A 307 15.89 8.18 7.24
N ILE A 308 15.14 7.84 6.19
CA ILE A 308 15.55 6.91 5.14
C ILE A 308 16.84 7.32 4.40
N GLU A 309 17.12 8.63 4.32
CA GLU A 309 18.34 9.14 3.71
C GLU A 309 19.51 9.23 4.71
N ARG A 310 19.22 9.25 6.02
CA ARG A 310 20.23 9.44 7.06
C ARG A 310 20.83 8.14 7.59
N ILE A 311 20.00 7.09 7.69
CA ILE A 311 20.39 5.79 8.25
C ILE A 311 20.87 4.85 7.14
N SER A 312 21.67 3.82 7.49
CA SER A 312 22.08 2.80 6.54
C SER A 312 20.88 1.99 6.02
N ARG A 313 20.91 1.56 4.77
CA ARG A 313 19.78 0.82 4.15
C ARG A 313 19.45 -0.46 4.91
N ARG A 314 20.48 -1.17 5.36
CA ARG A 314 20.34 -2.39 6.16
C ARG A 314 19.62 -2.11 7.48
N ASN A 315 20.00 -1.06 8.20
CA ASN A 315 19.38 -0.73 9.47
C ASN A 315 17.94 -0.24 9.31
N VAL A 316 17.65 0.57 8.27
CA VAL A 316 16.27 1.03 7.97
C VAL A 316 15.34 -0.16 7.67
N ALA A 317 15.86 -1.24 7.07
CA ALA A 317 15.09 -2.43 6.81
C ALA A 317 14.89 -3.32 8.04
N ILE A 318 15.91 -3.46 8.91
CA ILE A 318 15.91 -4.40 10.05
C ILE A 318 15.22 -3.80 11.28
N MET A 319 15.56 -2.55 11.65
CA MET A 319 15.13 -1.94 12.93
C MET A 319 13.60 -1.90 13.11
N PRO A 320 12.79 -1.62 12.09
CA PRO A 320 11.35 -1.67 12.23
C PRO A 320 10.81 -3.02 12.72
N PHE A 321 11.34 -4.13 12.18
CA PHE A 321 10.89 -5.46 12.59
C PHE A 321 11.42 -5.86 13.96
N VAL A 322 12.63 -5.48 14.32
CA VAL A 322 13.17 -5.68 15.69
C VAL A 322 12.27 -4.98 16.71
N LEU A 323 11.98 -3.70 16.48
CA LEU A 323 11.16 -2.91 17.39
C LEU A 323 9.71 -3.39 17.42
N SER A 324 9.14 -3.78 16.26
CA SER A 324 7.81 -4.39 16.19
C SER A 324 7.75 -5.71 16.97
N THR A 325 8.76 -6.55 16.84
CA THR A 325 8.85 -7.82 17.59
C THR A 325 8.89 -7.56 19.09
N ILE A 326 9.72 -6.61 19.54
CA ILE A 326 9.83 -6.24 20.96
C ILE A 326 8.49 -5.67 21.46
N ALA A 327 7.87 -4.75 20.72
CA ALA A 327 6.62 -4.14 21.10
C ALA A 327 5.49 -5.18 21.23
N LEU A 328 5.33 -6.07 20.26
CA LEU A 328 4.34 -7.13 20.31
C LEU A 328 4.64 -8.17 21.39
N LEU A 329 5.91 -8.49 21.65
CA LEU A 329 6.32 -9.37 22.74
C LEU A 329 5.96 -8.79 24.09
N VAL A 330 6.18 -7.47 24.30
CA VAL A 330 5.79 -6.78 25.53
C VAL A 330 4.28 -6.87 25.74
N ILE A 331 3.47 -6.69 24.67
CA ILE A 331 2.01 -6.85 24.75
C ILE A 331 1.64 -8.30 25.13
N ALA A 332 2.27 -9.29 24.46
CA ALA A 332 1.97 -10.70 24.65
C ALA A 332 2.32 -11.23 26.05
N LEU A 333 3.31 -10.58 26.72
CA LEU A 333 3.77 -10.92 28.06
C LEU A 333 3.15 -10.02 29.15
N SER A 334 2.39 -8.99 28.79
CA SER A 334 1.75 -8.12 29.78
C SER A 334 0.52 -8.79 30.36
N ASP A 335 0.62 -9.22 31.60
CA ASP A 335 -0.51 -9.72 32.39
C ASP A 335 -1.40 -8.52 32.77
N ASP A 336 -2.49 -8.29 32.01
CA ASP A 336 -3.56 -7.31 32.26
C ASP A 336 -3.14 -5.85 32.51
N SER A 337 -1.92 -5.46 32.19
CA SER A 337 -1.45 -4.07 32.31
C SER A 337 -1.87 -3.25 31.08
N SER A 338 -3.07 -2.65 31.14
CA SER A 338 -3.63 -1.83 30.05
C SER A 338 -2.64 -0.78 29.50
N ASN A 339 -1.82 -0.16 30.36
CA ASN A 339 -0.84 0.83 29.94
C ASN A 339 0.28 0.26 29.06
N LEU A 340 0.80 -0.93 29.40
CA LEU A 340 1.85 -1.60 28.60
C LEU A 340 1.30 -2.05 27.26
N ILE A 341 0.06 -2.52 27.22
CA ILE A 341 -0.63 -2.92 26.00
C ILE A 341 -0.77 -1.72 25.05
N ILE A 342 -1.26 -0.58 25.56
CA ILE A 342 -1.42 0.65 24.76
C ILE A 342 -0.08 1.12 24.22
N ILE A 343 0.93 1.27 25.07
CA ILE A 343 2.27 1.73 24.67
C ILE A 343 2.86 0.78 23.64
N GLY A 344 2.75 -0.52 23.84
CA GLY A 344 3.23 -1.54 22.91
C GLY A 344 2.59 -1.40 21.53
N PHE A 345 1.26 -1.25 21.45
CA PHE A 345 0.56 -1.05 20.19
C PHE A 345 0.90 0.29 19.52
N LEU A 346 1.07 1.38 20.28
CA LEU A 346 1.49 2.67 19.72
C LEU A 346 2.89 2.59 19.11
N VAL A 347 3.83 1.94 19.79
CA VAL A 347 5.18 1.70 19.26
C VAL A 347 5.11 0.81 18.02
N TYR A 348 4.34 -0.28 18.08
CA TYR A 348 4.15 -1.17 16.94
C TYR A 348 3.58 -0.42 15.73
N ALA A 349 2.52 0.37 15.90
CA ALA A 349 1.89 1.14 14.82
C ALA A 349 2.86 2.14 14.19
N PHE A 350 3.62 2.89 15.01
CA PHE A 350 4.62 3.86 14.56
C PHE A 350 5.70 3.19 13.72
N VAL A 351 6.24 2.07 14.19
CA VAL A 351 7.39 1.43 13.58
C VAL A 351 7.00 0.61 12.35
N SER A 352 5.88 -0.12 12.39
CA SER A 352 5.40 -0.93 11.26
C SER A 352 5.02 -0.07 10.06
N ALA A 353 4.41 1.09 10.28
CA ALA A 353 4.10 2.05 9.24
C ALA A 353 5.40 2.63 8.62
N GLY A 354 6.44 2.84 9.43
CA GLY A 354 7.76 3.22 8.92
C GLY A 354 8.38 2.17 7.99
N ALA A 355 8.18 0.88 8.27
CA ALA A 355 8.66 -0.20 7.40
C ALA A 355 8.01 -0.16 6.00
N ALA A 356 6.75 0.30 5.88
CA ALA A 356 6.07 0.41 4.61
C ALA A 356 6.77 1.35 3.62
N CYS A 357 7.35 2.46 4.11
CA CYS A 357 8.07 3.41 3.27
C CYS A 357 9.32 2.81 2.59
N VAL A 358 9.84 1.70 3.10
CA VAL A 358 11.04 1.03 2.55
C VAL A 358 10.67 0.02 1.46
N LEU A 359 9.42 -0.42 1.40
CA LEU A 359 8.94 -1.42 0.43
C LEU A 359 9.23 -1.05 -1.03
N SER A 360 9.13 0.23 -1.38
CA SER A 360 9.38 0.71 -2.75
C SER A 360 10.86 0.67 -3.15
N VAL A 361 11.77 0.59 -2.19
CA VAL A 361 13.23 0.70 -2.42
C VAL A 361 13.90 -0.68 -2.45
N ILE A 362 13.53 -1.57 -1.53
CA ILE A 362 14.18 -2.90 -1.36
C ILE A 362 14.24 -3.73 -2.65
N PRO A 363 13.18 -3.83 -3.49
CA PRO A 363 13.20 -4.70 -4.66
C PRO A 363 14.36 -4.42 -5.61
N SER A 364 14.64 -3.15 -5.86
CA SER A 364 15.72 -2.73 -6.75
C SER A 364 17.13 -2.94 -6.16
N GLU A 365 17.23 -3.13 -4.85
CA GLU A 365 18.50 -3.30 -4.15
C GLU A 365 18.85 -4.78 -3.90
N VAL A 366 17.86 -5.69 -3.97
CA VAL A 366 18.07 -7.12 -3.63
C VAL A 366 17.85 -8.08 -4.78
N LEU A 367 17.15 -7.65 -5.83
CA LEU A 367 16.92 -8.43 -7.03
C LEU A 367 17.54 -7.76 -8.25
N ARG A 368 18.09 -8.59 -9.15
CA ARG A 368 18.61 -8.09 -10.43
C ARG A 368 17.51 -7.38 -11.21
N PRO A 369 17.84 -6.33 -11.98
CA PRO A 369 16.86 -5.55 -12.75
C PRO A 369 15.93 -6.40 -13.63
N GLU A 370 16.44 -7.50 -14.21
CA GLU A 370 15.69 -8.38 -15.13
C GLU A 370 14.55 -9.12 -14.44
N VAL A 371 14.66 -9.41 -13.13
CA VAL A 371 13.68 -10.18 -12.35
C VAL A 371 13.01 -9.35 -11.24
N SER A 372 13.45 -8.11 -11.02
CA SER A 372 12.99 -7.26 -9.92
C SER A 372 11.49 -6.99 -9.97
N ALA A 373 10.94 -6.65 -11.13
CA ALA A 373 9.50 -6.40 -11.29
C ALA A 373 8.67 -7.66 -11.00
N MET A 374 9.12 -8.82 -11.51
CA MET A 374 8.47 -10.12 -11.29
C MET A 374 8.54 -10.53 -9.81
N GLY A 375 9.71 -10.32 -9.17
CA GLY A 375 9.91 -10.61 -7.75
C GLY A 375 9.06 -9.72 -6.85
N THR A 376 8.94 -8.43 -7.17
CA THR A 376 8.05 -7.50 -6.47
C THR A 376 6.60 -7.92 -6.59
N GLY A 377 6.14 -8.27 -7.79
CA GLY A 377 4.79 -8.76 -8.03
C GLY A 377 4.49 -10.04 -7.24
N PHE A 378 5.42 -10.99 -7.23
CA PHE A 378 5.31 -12.23 -6.46
C PHE A 378 5.22 -11.95 -4.95
N ALA A 379 6.14 -11.13 -4.40
CA ALA A 379 6.16 -10.79 -2.97
C ALA A 379 4.88 -10.06 -2.55
N THR A 380 4.39 -9.12 -3.38
CA THR A 380 3.14 -8.41 -3.14
C THR A 380 1.95 -9.39 -3.12
N ALA A 381 1.82 -10.24 -4.13
CA ALA A 381 0.74 -11.22 -4.21
C ALA A 381 0.75 -12.18 -3.01
N PHE A 382 1.92 -12.71 -2.66
CA PHE A 382 2.08 -13.60 -1.51
C PHE A 382 1.69 -12.92 -0.20
N SER A 383 2.10 -11.66 -0.01
CA SER A 383 1.74 -10.88 1.17
C SER A 383 0.23 -10.62 1.28
N ARG A 384 -0.45 -10.37 0.16
CA ARG A 384 -1.90 -10.12 0.13
C ARG A 384 -2.72 -11.36 0.45
N ILE A 385 -2.32 -12.54 -0.05
CA ILE A 385 -2.93 -13.82 0.35
C ILE A 385 -2.75 -14.03 1.85
N GLY A 386 -1.54 -13.87 2.37
CA GLY A 386 -1.27 -14.03 3.79
C GLY A 386 -2.10 -13.07 4.65
N ALA A 387 -2.17 -11.80 4.25
CA ALA A 387 -2.98 -10.80 4.95
C ALA A 387 -4.48 -11.14 4.89
N ALA A 388 -4.99 -11.57 3.73
CA ALA A 388 -6.40 -11.98 3.59
C ALA A 388 -6.75 -13.16 4.49
N ILE A 389 -5.88 -14.19 4.55
CA ILE A 389 -6.04 -15.33 5.45
C ILE A 389 -5.98 -14.88 6.91
N GLY A 390 -5.02 -14.04 7.28
CA GLY A 390 -4.89 -13.51 8.64
C GLY A 390 -6.13 -12.74 9.08
N VAL A 391 -6.63 -11.84 8.23
CA VAL A 391 -7.86 -11.07 8.50
C VAL A 391 -9.10 -12.00 8.56
N PHE A 392 -9.20 -12.96 7.64
CA PHE A 392 -10.32 -13.91 7.62
C PHE A 392 -10.42 -14.76 8.91
N LEU A 393 -9.28 -15.24 9.39
CA LEU A 393 -9.24 -16.10 10.58
C LEU A 393 -9.34 -15.32 11.89
N MET A 394 -9.08 -14.02 11.90
CA MET A 394 -8.93 -13.23 13.11
C MET A 394 -10.16 -13.24 14.03
N PRO A 395 -11.42 -13.05 13.57
CA PRO A 395 -12.58 -13.04 14.45
C PRO A 395 -12.76 -14.36 15.19
N GLN A 396 -12.60 -15.49 14.49
CA GLN A 396 -12.70 -16.80 15.08
C GLN A 396 -11.58 -17.06 16.09
N LEU A 397 -10.36 -16.65 15.77
CA LEU A 397 -9.18 -16.79 16.61
C LEU A 397 -9.35 -16.04 17.93
N ILE A 398 -9.85 -14.79 17.86
CA ILE A 398 -10.12 -13.98 19.04
C ILE A 398 -11.24 -14.58 19.89
N LEU A 399 -12.29 -15.13 19.27
CA LEU A 399 -13.43 -15.71 19.96
C LEU A 399 -13.07 -17.00 20.70
N GLU A 400 -12.33 -17.92 20.04
CA GLU A 400 -12.01 -19.25 20.56
C GLU A 400 -10.80 -19.26 21.50
N HIS A 401 -9.80 -18.41 21.23
CA HIS A 401 -8.50 -18.48 21.91
C HIS A 401 -8.09 -17.16 22.58
N GLY A 402 -8.90 -16.11 22.42
CA GLY A 402 -8.60 -14.78 22.93
C GLY A 402 -7.65 -13.95 22.07
N ALA A 403 -7.56 -12.65 22.38
CA ALA A 403 -6.74 -11.70 21.65
C ALA A 403 -5.23 -11.95 21.80
N SER A 404 -4.81 -12.57 22.90
CA SER A 404 -3.39 -12.85 23.18
C SER A 404 -2.75 -13.76 22.12
N LEU A 405 -3.45 -14.80 21.64
CA LEU A 405 -2.92 -15.69 20.62
C LEU A 405 -2.68 -14.95 19.29
N ALA A 406 -3.56 -14.01 18.93
CA ALA A 406 -3.37 -13.18 17.74
C ALA A 406 -2.07 -12.34 17.83
N VAL A 407 -1.80 -11.77 19.00
CA VAL A 407 -0.56 -11.00 19.26
C VAL A 407 0.67 -11.92 19.21
N TRP A 408 0.61 -13.13 19.79
CA TRP A 408 1.70 -14.11 19.71
C TRP A 408 2.02 -14.52 18.27
N LEU A 409 1.01 -14.78 17.45
CA LEU A 409 1.20 -15.11 16.02
C LEU A 409 1.85 -13.95 15.25
N ALA A 410 1.38 -12.73 15.49
CA ALA A 410 1.98 -11.52 14.91
C ALA A 410 3.44 -11.35 15.34
N THR A 411 3.73 -11.58 16.62
CA THR A 411 5.10 -11.56 17.18
C THR A 411 6.00 -12.57 16.47
N GLY A 412 5.51 -13.80 16.28
CA GLY A 412 6.24 -14.85 15.58
C GLY A 412 6.56 -14.47 14.12
N ILE A 413 5.60 -13.89 13.40
CA ILE A 413 5.80 -13.43 12.03
C ILE A 413 6.84 -12.30 11.98
N CYS A 414 6.76 -11.30 12.88
CA CYS A 414 7.73 -10.21 12.96
C CYS A 414 9.13 -10.73 13.32
N LEU A 415 9.24 -11.71 14.23
CA LEU A 415 10.52 -12.32 14.60
C LEU A 415 11.16 -13.06 13.42
N ILE A 416 10.39 -13.89 12.70
CA ILE A 416 10.88 -14.58 11.50
C ILE A 416 11.36 -13.54 10.47
N THR A 417 10.59 -12.49 10.26
CA THR A 417 10.96 -11.41 9.33
C THR A 417 12.23 -10.69 9.78
N THR A 418 12.36 -10.43 11.08
CA THR A 418 13.59 -9.85 11.66
C THR A 418 14.81 -10.72 11.34
N VAL A 419 14.73 -12.03 11.61
CA VAL A 419 15.83 -12.97 11.38
C VAL A 419 16.18 -13.05 9.90
N VAL A 420 15.19 -13.21 9.01
CA VAL A 420 15.44 -13.29 7.56
C VAL A 420 16.04 -11.99 7.02
N THR A 421 15.50 -10.84 7.45
CA THR A 421 16.02 -9.54 7.03
C THR A 421 17.44 -9.31 7.54
N TYR A 422 17.75 -9.70 8.78
CA TYR A 422 19.10 -9.61 9.34
C TYR A 422 20.10 -10.46 8.57
N LEU A 423 19.73 -11.68 8.18
CA LEU A 423 20.60 -12.63 7.49
C LEU A 423 20.83 -12.26 6.01
N PHE A 424 19.83 -11.76 5.33
CA PHE A 424 19.85 -11.63 3.87
C PHE A 424 19.92 -10.18 3.35
N MET A 425 19.60 -9.15 4.18
CA MET A 425 19.64 -7.75 3.72
C MET A 425 21.08 -7.26 3.57
N PRO A 426 21.52 -6.93 2.34
CA PRO A 426 22.82 -6.35 2.10
C PRO A 426 22.88 -4.88 2.53
N GLU A 427 24.07 -4.36 2.78
CA GLU A 427 24.27 -2.90 2.89
C GLU A 427 24.50 -2.32 1.49
N THR A 428 23.57 -1.48 1.07
CA THR A 428 23.51 -0.92 -0.30
C THR A 428 23.75 0.58 -0.35
N LYS A 429 23.82 1.25 0.83
CA LYS A 429 23.99 2.70 0.88
C LYS A 429 25.31 3.13 0.23
N GLY A 430 25.20 4.01 -0.78
CA GLY A 430 26.36 4.56 -1.49
C GLY A 430 27.00 3.63 -2.51
N LYS A 431 26.44 2.44 -2.77
CA LYS A 431 26.91 1.51 -3.79
C LYS A 431 26.14 1.69 -5.09
N SER A 432 26.83 1.56 -6.21
CA SER A 432 26.22 1.50 -7.54
C SER A 432 25.53 0.13 -7.75
N MET A 433 24.57 0.06 -8.66
CA MET A 433 23.88 -1.20 -9.02
C MET A 433 24.88 -2.29 -9.45
N SER A 434 25.95 -1.93 -10.16
CA SER A 434 26.99 -2.87 -10.56
C SER A 434 27.76 -3.45 -9.36
N GLU A 435 28.01 -2.68 -8.30
CA GLU A 435 28.69 -3.14 -7.09
C GLU A 435 27.83 -4.02 -6.19
N ILE A 436 26.51 -3.90 -6.29
CA ILE A 436 25.55 -4.69 -5.50
C ILE A 436 25.43 -6.12 -6.07
N PHE A 437 25.49 -6.27 -7.41
CA PHE A 437 25.20 -7.54 -8.07
C PHE A 437 26.43 -8.30 -8.56
N HIS A 438 27.64 -7.74 -8.46
CA HIS A 438 28.92 -8.43 -8.64
C HIS A 438 29.46 -8.98 -7.32
#